data_2b34482c8c4e238afc63f29e37bce0a9
#
_entry.id   2b34482c8c4e238afc63f29e37bce0a9
#
_cell.length_a   1.000
_cell.length_b   1.000
_cell.length_c   1.000
_cell.angle_alpha   90.00
_cell.angle_beta   90.00
_cell.angle_gamma   90.00
#
_symmetry.space_group_name_H-M   'P 1'
#
loop_
_entity.id
_entity.type
_entity.pdbx_description
1 polymer ?
#
loop_
_entity_poly.entity_id
_entity_poly.type
_entity_poly.pdbx_seq_one_letter_code
_entity_poly.pdbx_strand_id
1 'polypeptide(L)'
;DFMHSRTVEWKEESLPRDTFKQDLRHSFGAFMTICQIKRNSALERVQIALETGTDPGALLGKQGQAPKPLPVNGAEDDEVEAEDYQTDIEDIAHQQIISLIKSEFAGHALADLVAEIMRVEGYTTKVSPPGADGGVDILAAGGTLGLGEDRICVQVKSGDGVANHDVVLRLIGSVSNSQAQTGLLVSIGGVNAVAQKELDNNFFKLRLWQMPDLLKALFRTYGELSDETRAKLPLKQIWAPMTGGAS
;
A
#
# COMPACT_ATOMS: atom_id res chain seq x y z
N ASP A 1 -29.67 -2.05 -5.83
CA ASP A 1 -30.20 -2.80 -4.67
C ASP A 1 -29.01 -3.11 -3.74
N PHE A 2 -29.00 -2.48 -2.56
CA PHE A 2 -28.01 -2.81 -1.52
C PHE A 2 -28.46 -4.09 -0.83
N MET A 3 -27.71 -5.17 -0.96
CA MET A 3 -28.06 -6.47 -0.35
C MET A 3 -27.98 -6.46 1.18
N HIS A 4 -27.22 -5.52 1.77
CA HIS A 4 -27.11 -5.37 3.21
C HIS A 4 -27.07 -3.89 3.59
N SER A 5 -27.95 -3.46 4.50
CA SER A 5 -27.95 -2.13 5.09
C SER A 5 -28.02 -2.22 6.61
N ARG A 6 -27.36 -1.32 7.31
CA ARG A 6 -27.45 -1.15 8.76
C ARG A 6 -27.69 0.31 9.09
N THR A 7 -28.57 0.56 10.02
CA THR A 7 -28.74 1.90 10.60
C THR A 7 -27.55 2.17 11.52
N VAL A 8 -26.88 3.30 11.33
CA VAL A 8 -25.77 3.76 12.18
C VAL A 8 -26.10 5.12 12.74
N GLU A 9 -25.75 5.34 14.00
CA GLU A 9 -25.80 6.62 14.66
C GLU A 9 -24.35 7.12 14.80
N TRP A 10 -24.04 8.22 14.12
CA TRP A 10 -22.73 8.83 14.20
C TRP A 10 -22.67 9.72 15.45
N LYS A 11 -21.66 9.51 16.30
CA LYS A 11 -21.37 10.44 17.38
C LYS A 11 -20.62 11.64 16.78
N GLU A 12 -20.93 12.86 17.23
CA GLU A 12 -20.30 14.08 16.73
C GLU A 12 -18.81 14.21 17.16
N GLU A 13 -18.39 13.45 18.16
CA GLU A 13 -17.03 13.46 18.66
C GLU A 13 -16.09 12.70 17.71
N SER A 14 -15.13 13.41 17.13
CA SER A 14 -14.06 12.84 16.33
C SER A 14 -12.74 12.91 17.10
N LEU A 15 -12.03 11.78 17.20
CA LEU A 15 -10.69 11.75 17.75
C LEU A 15 -9.67 11.70 16.59
N PRO A 16 -8.61 12.54 16.62
CA PRO A 16 -7.50 12.42 15.69
C PRO A 16 -6.88 11.03 15.77
N ARG A 17 -6.48 10.47 14.62
CA ARG A 17 -5.90 9.12 14.55
C ARG A 17 -4.62 8.97 15.38
N ASP A 18 -3.85 10.02 15.53
CA ASP A 18 -2.61 10.11 16.31
C ASP A 18 -2.84 10.16 17.83
N THR A 19 -4.08 10.33 18.30
CA THR A 19 -4.47 10.12 19.69
C THR A 19 -4.18 8.68 20.13
N PHE A 20 -4.26 7.72 19.21
CA PHE A 20 -4.06 6.30 19.49
C PHE A 20 -2.60 5.88 19.34
N LYS A 21 -2.14 4.95 20.17
CA LYS A 21 -0.81 4.37 20.09
C LYS A 21 -0.66 3.52 18.83
N GLN A 22 0.58 3.28 18.44
CA GLN A 22 0.93 2.71 17.14
C GLN A 22 0.27 1.35 16.89
N ASP A 23 0.19 0.49 17.90
CA ASP A 23 -0.44 -0.83 17.85
C ASP A 23 -1.93 -0.78 17.46
N LEU A 24 -2.67 0.21 17.98
CA LEU A 24 -4.07 0.39 17.65
C LEU A 24 -4.25 1.14 16.33
N ARG A 25 -3.35 2.08 16.00
CA ARG A 25 -3.35 2.77 14.70
C ARG A 25 -3.17 1.81 13.52
N HIS A 26 -2.37 0.76 13.69
CA HIS A 26 -2.23 -0.30 12.68
C HIS A 26 -3.54 -1.05 12.48
N SER A 27 -4.23 -1.37 13.56
CA SER A 27 -5.52 -2.07 13.50
C SER A 27 -6.63 -1.26 12.82
N PHE A 28 -6.54 0.08 12.82
CA PHE A 28 -7.47 0.97 12.09
C PHE A 28 -7.22 1.02 10.58
N GLY A 29 -6.13 0.45 10.10
CA GLY A 29 -5.79 0.38 8.69
C GLY A 29 -6.37 -0.83 7.95
N ALA A 30 -7.33 -1.54 8.52
CA ALA A 30 -7.94 -2.71 7.90
C ALA A 30 -8.59 -2.36 6.54
N PHE A 31 -8.37 -3.21 5.57
CA PHE A 31 -8.86 -3.07 4.18
C PHE A 31 -10.40 -3.07 4.05
N MET A 32 -11.12 -3.45 5.10
CA MET A 32 -12.56 -3.60 5.06
C MET A 32 -13.27 -2.31 5.44
N THR A 33 -14.29 -1.94 4.69
CA THR A 33 -15.09 -0.73 4.92
C THR A 33 -15.78 -0.73 6.29
N ILE A 34 -16.15 -1.91 6.79
CA ILE A 34 -16.72 -2.10 8.14
C ILE A 34 -16.13 -3.39 8.71
N CYS A 35 -15.38 -3.27 9.79
CA CYS A 35 -14.85 -4.41 10.53
C CYS A 35 -14.90 -4.17 12.04
N GLN A 36 -15.01 -5.24 12.81
CA GLN A 36 -14.86 -5.19 14.26
C GLN A 36 -13.40 -5.44 14.61
N ILE A 37 -12.75 -4.46 15.23
CA ILE A 37 -11.38 -4.63 15.72
C ILE A 37 -11.45 -5.29 17.09
N LYS A 38 -11.06 -6.57 17.16
CA LYS A 38 -11.08 -7.35 18.42
C LYS A 38 -9.74 -7.31 19.17
N ARG A 39 -8.64 -6.88 18.50
CA ARG A 39 -7.27 -6.89 19.01
C ARG A 39 -6.97 -5.73 19.96
N ASN A 40 -5.97 -5.93 20.80
CA ASN A 40 -5.38 -4.89 21.67
C ASN A 40 -6.40 -4.17 22.55
N SER A 41 -7.48 -4.85 22.95
CA SER A 41 -8.60 -4.25 23.69
C SER A 41 -9.15 -3.00 22.99
N ALA A 42 -9.23 -3.04 21.64
CA ALA A 42 -9.52 -1.86 20.82
C ALA A 42 -10.81 -1.14 21.24
N LEU A 43 -11.89 -1.89 21.47
CA LEU A 43 -13.18 -1.31 21.87
C LEU A 43 -13.07 -0.53 23.18
N GLU A 44 -12.47 -1.15 24.19
CA GLU A 44 -12.30 -0.55 25.52
C GLU A 44 -11.35 0.66 25.46
N ARG A 45 -10.26 0.57 24.74
CA ARG A 45 -9.31 1.68 24.55
C ARG A 45 -9.91 2.85 23.80
N VAL A 46 -10.71 2.58 22.76
CA VAL A 46 -11.45 3.64 22.03
C VAL A 46 -12.46 4.30 22.93
N GLN A 47 -13.18 3.55 23.77
CA GLN A 47 -14.11 4.13 24.76
C GLN A 47 -13.40 5.04 25.76
N ILE A 48 -12.28 4.58 26.34
CA ILE A 48 -11.46 5.38 27.24
C ILE A 48 -10.92 6.63 26.53
N ALA A 49 -10.44 6.49 25.29
CA ALA A 49 -9.94 7.62 24.54
C ALA A 49 -11.03 8.65 24.22
N LEU A 50 -12.26 8.23 23.95
CA LEU A 50 -13.42 9.13 23.80
C LEU A 50 -13.75 9.91 25.06
N GLU A 51 -13.59 9.30 26.25
CA GLU A 51 -13.85 9.92 27.55
C GLU A 51 -12.70 10.82 28.04
N THR A 52 -11.45 10.41 27.76
CA THR A 52 -10.27 11.06 28.37
C THR A 52 -9.43 11.85 27.35
N GLY A 53 -9.72 11.73 26.05
CA GLY A 53 -8.93 12.35 24.98
C GLY A 53 -7.59 11.66 24.73
N THR A 54 -7.29 10.51 25.40
CA THR A 54 -5.96 9.86 25.30
C THR A 54 -6.10 8.34 25.33
N ASP A 55 -5.39 7.66 24.42
CA ASP A 55 -5.32 6.19 24.43
C ASP A 55 -4.43 5.69 25.58
N PRO A 56 -4.95 4.88 26.53
CA PRO A 56 -4.17 4.34 27.63
C PRO A 56 -3.04 3.39 27.20
N GLY A 57 -3.07 2.92 25.97
CA GLY A 57 -2.16 1.89 25.46
C GLY A 57 -2.63 0.49 25.80
N ALA A 58 -1.78 -0.50 25.57
CA ALA A 58 -2.10 -1.88 25.94
C ALA A 58 -2.54 -1.91 27.41
N LEU A 59 -3.80 -2.24 27.62
CA LEU A 59 -4.32 -2.46 28.96
C LEU A 59 -3.61 -3.72 29.48
N LEU A 60 -2.50 -3.53 30.18
CA LEU A 60 -1.80 -4.60 30.88
C LEU A 60 -2.77 -5.16 31.93
N GLY A 61 -3.53 -6.17 31.54
CA GLY A 61 -4.18 -7.04 32.49
C GLY A 61 -3.09 -7.59 33.40
N LYS A 62 -3.11 -7.19 34.67
CA LYS A 62 -2.36 -7.67 35.82
C LYS A 62 -1.12 -8.50 35.46
N GLN A 63 0.05 -7.90 35.67
CA GLN A 63 1.34 -8.57 35.61
C GLN A 63 1.30 -9.97 36.20
N GLY A 64 1.82 -10.94 35.48
CA GLY A 64 2.45 -12.12 36.02
C GLY A 64 1.55 -13.29 36.29
N GLN A 65 1.00 -13.87 35.25
CA GLN A 65 0.87 -15.34 35.22
C GLN A 65 0.80 -15.78 33.76
N ALA A 66 1.71 -16.69 33.38
CA ALA A 66 1.58 -17.46 32.14
C ALA A 66 0.15 -18.04 32.10
N PRO A 67 -0.49 -18.06 30.94
CA PRO A 67 -1.84 -18.60 30.83
C PRO A 67 -1.83 -20.06 31.29
N LYS A 68 -2.52 -20.33 32.42
CA LYS A 68 -2.83 -21.69 32.84
C LYS A 68 -3.72 -22.31 31.75
N PRO A 69 -3.47 -23.56 31.34
CA PRO A 69 -4.39 -24.23 30.45
C PRO A 69 -5.77 -24.29 31.08
N LEU A 70 -6.76 -23.75 30.41
CA LEU A 70 -8.16 -23.87 30.82
C LEU A 70 -8.62 -25.32 30.65
N PRO A 71 -9.46 -25.86 31.54
CA PRO A 71 -9.93 -27.21 31.45
C PRO A 71 -10.86 -27.35 30.25
N VAL A 72 -10.61 -28.39 29.47
CA VAL A 72 -11.42 -28.82 28.33
C VAL A 72 -12.77 -29.28 28.83
N ASN A 73 -13.81 -28.49 28.62
CA ASN A 73 -15.18 -29.00 28.58
C ASN A 73 -16.06 -28.04 27.76
N GLY A 74 -16.49 -28.55 26.61
CA GLY A 74 -17.73 -28.14 25.96
C GLY A 74 -17.62 -27.17 24.79
N ALA A 75 -17.46 -27.70 23.61
CA ALA A 75 -18.13 -27.37 22.35
C ALA A 75 -18.18 -25.91 21.85
N GLU A 76 -17.69 -25.79 20.63
CA GLU A 76 -18.05 -24.81 19.61
C GLU A 76 -17.29 -23.47 19.63
N ASP A 77 -16.53 -23.23 18.54
CA ASP A 77 -15.96 -21.97 18.06
C ASP A 77 -14.52 -21.59 18.38
N ASP A 78 -13.55 -22.50 18.43
CA ASP A 78 -12.13 -22.15 18.65
C ASP A 78 -11.17 -22.41 17.47
N GLU A 79 -11.67 -22.49 16.21
CA GLU A 79 -10.77 -22.71 15.05
C GLU A 79 -10.28 -21.41 14.37
N VAL A 80 -10.55 -20.23 14.92
CA VAL A 80 -10.24 -18.94 14.25
C VAL A 80 -8.91 -18.32 14.70
N GLU A 81 -8.26 -18.84 15.76
CA GLU A 81 -7.11 -18.12 16.36
C GLU A 81 -5.75 -18.38 15.70
N ALA A 82 -5.55 -19.46 14.97
CA ALA A 82 -4.24 -19.81 14.40
C ALA A 82 -3.97 -19.12 13.04
N GLU A 83 -4.99 -18.87 12.24
CA GLU A 83 -4.86 -18.18 10.95
C GLU A 83 -4.58 -16.67 11.12
N ASP A 84 -4.97 -16.10 12.23
CA ASP A 84 -4.96 -14.66 12.48
C ASP A 84 -3.56 -14.11 12.85
N TYR A 85 -2.67 -14.94 13.41
CA TYR A 85 -1.32 -14.53 13.78
C TYR A 85 -0.35 -14.37 12.60
N GLN A 86 -0.55 -15.10 11.53
CA GLN A 86 0.37 -15.09 10.40
C GLN A 86 0.06 -13.96 9.40
N THR A 87 -1.20 -13.65 9.20
CA THR A 87 -1.66 -12.48 8.43
C THR A 87 -1.13 -11.19 9.04
N ASP A 88 -0.93 -11.15 10.36
CA ASP A 88 -0.47 -9.98 11.08
C ASP A 88 1.02 -9.65 10.85
N ILE A 89 1.89 -10.66 10.73
CA ILE A 89 3.33 -10.43 10.50
C ILE A 89 3.56 -9.90 9.08
N GLU A 90 2.87 -10.46 8.09
CA GLU A 90 2.95 -10.00 6.71
C GLU A 90 2.37 -8.60 6.55
N ASP A 91 1.20 -8.36 7.12
CA ASP A 91 0.55 -7.05 7.10
C ASP A 91 1.39 -5.98 7.82
N ILE A 92 1.96 -6.30 8.98
CA ILE A 92 2.87 -5.40 9.70
C ILE A 92 4.11 -5.10 8.87
N ALA A 93 4.73 -6.12 8.28
CA ALA A 93 5.89 -5.95 7.42
C ALA A 93 5.57 -5.07 6.20
N HIS A 94 4.45 -5.34 5.50
CA HIS A 94 3.99 -4.53 4.38
C HIS A 94 3.77 -3.07 4.78
N GLN A 95 3.09 -2.80 5.90
CA GLN A 95 2.86 -1.43 6.38
C GLN A 95 4.17 -0.70 6.73
N GLN A 96 5.13 -1.39 7.32
CA GLN A 96 6.46 -0.81 7.60
C GLN A 96 7.19 -0.47 6.31
N ILE A 97 7.18 -1.36 5.31
CA ILE A 97 7.81 -1.14 4.01
C ILE A 97 7.13 0.03 3.28
N ILE A 98 5.80 0.09 3.27
CA ILE A 98 5.03 1.20 2.69
C ILE A 98 5.40 2.53 3.36
N SER A 99 5.50 2.55 4.69
CA SER A 99 5.88 3.75 5.43
C SER A 99 7.30 4.19 5.07
N LEU A 100 8.22 3.26 4.91
CA LEU A 100 9.60 3.53 4.52
C LEU A 100 9.68 4.05 3.08
N ILE A 101 8.94 3.47 2.13
CA ILE A 101 8.86 3.97 0.76
C ILE A 101 8.33 5.40 0.75
N LYS A 102 7.26 5.69 1.49
CA LYS A 102 6.68 7.04 1.56
C LYS A 102 7.62 8.07 2.17
N SER A 103 8.44 7.70 3.15
CA SER A 103 9.41 8.61 3.78
C SER A 103 10.66 8.83 2.92
N GLU A 104 11.24 7.76 2.39
CA GLU A 104 12.54 7.83 1.70
C GLU A 104 12.40 8.21 0.22
N PHE A 105 11.24 7.91 -0.39
CA PHE A 105 10.98 8.17 -1.80
C PHE A 105 9.81 9.14 -2.01
N ALA A 106 9.78 10.22 -1.22
CA ALA A 106 8.79 11.28 -1.41
C ALA A 106 9.08 12.10 -2.68
N GLY A 107 8.03 12.60 -3.33
CA GLY A 107 8.15 13.48 -4.49
C GLY A 107 8.82 12.79 -5.69
N HIS A 108 9.85 13.44 -6.24
CA HIS A 108 10.57 12.98 -7.43
C HIS A 108 11.37 11.69 -7.19
N ALA A 109 11.83 11.46 -5.96
CA ALA A 109 12.56 10.23 -5.62
C ALA A 109 11.78 8.95 -5.89
N LEU A 110 10.44 8.99 -5.89
CA LEU A 110 9.64 7.84 -6.29
C LEU A 110 9.78 7.53 -7.79
N ALA A 111 9.91 8.55 -8.63
CA ALA A 111 10.18 8.34 -10.06
C ALA A 111 11.56 7.70 -10.26
N ASP A 112 12.57 8.08 -9.48
CA ASP A 112 13.88 7.45 -9.53
C ASP A 112 13.81 5.96 -9.15
N LEU A 113 13.09 5.61 -8.08
CA LEU A 113 12.86 4.21 -7.67
C LEU A 113 12.14 3.42 -8.77
N VAL A 114 11.06 3.95 -9.33
CA VAL A 114 10.31 3.30 -10.42
C VAL A 114 11.20 3.11 -11.65
N ALA A 115 12.00 4.12 -12.01
CA ALA A 115 12.93 4.03 -13.13
C ALA A 115 14.00 2.96 -12.90
N GLU A 116 14.49 2.83 -11.66
CA GLU A 116 15.47 1.80 -11.32
C GLU A 116 14.84 0.39 -11.41
N ILE A 117 13.64 0.19 -10.87
CA ILE A 117 12.89 -1.06 -11.04
C ILE A 117 12.76 -1.42 -12.52
N MET A 118 12.36 -0.46 -13.35
CA MET A 118 12.21 -0.70 -14.79
C MET A 118 13.55 -1.03 -15.48
N ARG A 119 14.69 -0.46 -15.02
CA ARG A 119 16.02 -0.82 -15.55
C ARG A 119 16.36 -2.27 -15.23
N VAL A 120 16.09 -2.73 -14.03
CA VAL A 120 16.29 -4.14 -13.66
C VAL A 120 15.39 -5.06 -14.51
N GLU A 121 14.21 -4.61 -14.90
CA GLU A 121 13.32 -5.33 -15.81
C GLU A 121 13.73 -5.25 -17.30
N GLY A 122 14.86 -4.62 -17.59
CA GLY A 122 15.44 -4.59 -18.94
C GLY A 122 15.10 -3.37 -19.79
N TYR A 123 14.48 -2.34 -19.21
CA TYR A 123 14.22 -1.08 -19.90
C TYR A 123 15.40 -0.11 -19.76
N THR A 124 15.68 0.62 -20.82
CA THR A 124 16.48 1.84 -20.73
C THR A 124 15.55 2.98 -20.35
N THR A 125 15.87 3.71 -19.28
CA THR A 125 15.01 4.76 -18.73
C THR A 125 15.66 6.13 -18.76
N LYS A 126 14.84 7.16 -19.00
CA LYS A 126 15.20 8.57 -18.85
C LYS A 126 14.22 9.20 -17.87
N VAL A 127 14.71 9.64 -16.70
CA VAL A 127 13.93 10.37 -15.71
C VAL A 127 13.95 11.85 -16.10
N SER A 128 12.79 12.50 -16.09
CA SER A 128 12.67 13.94 -16.31
C SER A 128 13.22 14.71 -15.09
N PRO A 129 13.87 15.86 -15.26
CA PRO A 129 14.26 16.68 -14.12
C PRO A 129 13.02 17.21 -13.38
N PRO A 130 13.13 17.52 -12.07
CA PRO A 130 12.04 18.14 -11.33
C PRO A 130 11.61 19.46 -11.98
N GLY A 131 10.31 19.64 -12.22
CA GLY A 131 9.77 20.88 -12.80
C GLY A 131 8.55 20.68 -13.67
N ALA A 132 8.28 21.64 -14.55
CA ALA A 132 7.15 21.63 -15.49
C ALA A 132 7.51 20.82 -16.76
N ASP A 133 7.36 19.53 -16.70
CA ASP A 133 7.74 18.56 -17.73
C ASP A 133 6.54 17.98 -18.53
N GLY A 134 5.41 18.66 -18.48
CA GLY A 134 4.20 18.21 -19.18
C GLY A 134 3.57 16.95 -18.61
N GLY A 135 3.99 16.50 -17.40
CA GLY A 135 3.44 15.35 -16.72
C GLY A 135 4.06 14.01 -17.11
N VAL A 136 5.28 14.05 -17.69
CA VAL A 136 6.09 12.85 -17.98
C VAL A 136 7.24 12.79 -16.99
N ASP A 137 7.19 11.84 -16.06
CA ASP A 137 8.24 11.67 -15.07
C ASP A 137 9.35 10.73 -15.57
N ILE A 138 8.98 9.68 -16.35
CA ILE A 138 9.95 8.73 -16.90
C ILE A 138 9.57 8.38 -18.33
N LEU A 139 10.55 8.32 -19.22
CA LEU A 139 10.47 7.63 -20.50
C LEU A 139 11.27 6.33 -20.41
N ALA A 140 10.67 5.23 -20.81
CA ALA A 140 11.30 3.92 -20.81
C ALA A 140 11.11 3.24 -22.16
N ALA A 141 12.14 2.52 -22.62
CA ALA A 141 12.03 1.71 -23.83
C ALA A 141 12.89 0.47 -23.73
N GLY A 142 12.43 -0.62 -24.33
CA GLY A 142 13.17 -1.86 -24.45
C GLY A 142 14.36 -1.76 -25.39
N GLY A 143 15.19 -2.81 -25.41
CA GLY A 143 16.38 -2.91 -26.26
C GLY A 143 17.61 -2.21 -25.68
N THR A 144 18.79 -2.63 -26.16
CA THR A 144 20.10 -2.23 -25.61
C THR A 144 20.35 -0.72 -25.61
N LEU A 145 19.77 0.00 -26.57
CA LEU A 145 19.92 1.46 -26.69
C LEU A 145 18.64 2.22 -26.25
N GLY A 146 17.62 1.54 -25.75
CA GLY A 146 16.34 2.16 -25.45
C GLY A 146 15.59 2.66 -26.69
N LEU A 147 15.79 2.02 -27.82
CA LEU A 147 15.15 2.36 -29.12
C LEU A 147 14.17 1.28 -29.57
N GLY A 148 13.89 0.29 -28.70
CA GLY A 148 12.92 -0.76 -28.98
C GLY A 148 11.51 -0.24 -29.18
N GLU A 149 10.64 -1.13 -29.66
CA GLU A 149 9.24 -0.76 -29.91
C GLU A 149 8.45 -0.60 -28.61
N ASP A 150 8.84 -1.29 -27.52
CA ASP A 150 8.17 -1.19 -26.22
C ASP A 150 8.51 0.14 -25.54
N ARG A 151 7.84 1.22 -25.96
CA ARG A 151 8.03 2.57 -25.40
C ARG A 151 6.93 2.90 -24.42
N ILE A 152 7.34 3.27 -23.21
CA ILE A 152 6.45 3.53 -22.07
C ILE A 152 6.66 4.97 -21.58
N CYS A 153 5.58 5.72 -21.50
CA CYS A 153 5.53 7.01 -20.83
C CYS A 153 4.98 6.81 -19.41
N VAL A 154 5.73 7.20 -18.39
CA VAL A 154 5.34 7.00 -16.98
C VAL A 154 5.05 8.33 -16.32
N GLN A 155 3.93 8.39 -15.62
CA GLN A 155 3.58 9.47 -14.69
C GLN A 155 3.51 8.93 -13.27
N VAL A 156 4.16 9.62 -12.32
CA VAL A 156 4.28 9.20 -10.91
C VAL A 156 3.58 10.20 -10.01
N LYS A 157 2.70 9.71 -9.13
CA LYS A 157 2.00 10.46 -8.09
C LYS A 157 2.37 9.88 -6.73
N SER A 158 3.36 10.48 -6.09
CA SER A 158 3.93 10.04 -4.81
C SER A 158 3.11 10.45 -3.58
N GLY A 159 2.20 11.41 -3.72
CA GLY A 159 1.35 11.85 -2.61
C GLY A 159 0.19 10.91 -2.31
N ASP A 160 -0.39 11.05 -1.10
CA ASP A 160 -1.56 10.29 -0.67
C ASP A 160 -2.88 10.75 -1.35
N GLY A 161 -2.81 11.80 -2.15
CA GLY A 161 -3.97 12.31 -2.90
C GLY A 161 -4.40 11.35 -4.01
N VAL A 162 -5.71 11.10 -4.09
CA VAL A 162 -6.31 10.26 -5.12
C VAL A 162 -6.19 10.94 -6.49
N ALA A 163 -5.60 10.26 -7.47
CA ALA A 163 -5.49 10.80 -8.82
C ALA A 163 -6.88 10.84 -9.49
N ASN A 164 -7.18 11.97 -10.09
CA ASN A 164 -8.47 12.22 -10.75
C ASN A 164 -8.39 11.92 -12.27
N HIS A 165 -9.54 12.05 -12.93
CA HIS A 165 -9.68 11.85 -14.39
C HIS A 165 -8.71 12.70 -15.21
N ASP A 166 -8.44 13.96 -14.82
CA ASP A 166 -7.54 14.84 -15.57
C ASP A 166 -6.09 14.33 -15.60
N VAL A 167 -5.67 13.59 -14.57
CA VAL A 167 -4.35 12.95 -14.54
C VAL A 167 -4.27 11.89 -15.63
N VAL A 168 -5.31 11.08 -15.80
CA VAL A 168 -5.37 10.04 -16.84
C VAL A 168 -5.41 10.66 -18.23
N LEU A 169 -6.21 11.69 -18.44
CA LEU A 169 -6.27 12.39 -19.72
C LEU A 169 -4.92 13.02 -20.09
N ARG A 170 -4.21 13.61 -19.13
CA ARG A 170 -2.85 14.13 -19.36
C ARG A 170 -1.89 13.02 -19.73
N LEU A 171 -1.95 11.87 -19.09
CA LEU A 171 -1.11 10.72 -19.44
C LEU A 171 -1.40 10.25 -20.88
N ILE A 172 -2.67 10.17 -21.29
CA ILE A 172 -3.04 9.85 -22.68
C ILE A 172 -2.40 10.82 -23.66
N GLY A 173 -2.47 12.13 -23.37
CA GLY A 173 -1.82 13.16 -24.16
C GLY A 173 -0.30 13.01 -24.21
N SER A 174 0.31 12.72 -23.06
CA SER A 174 1.76 12.52 -22.93
C SER A 174 2.26 11.30 -23.71
N VAL A 175 1.50 10.20 -23.70
CA VAL A 175 1.80 9.00 -24.52
C VAL A 175 1.89 9.38 -26.00
N SER A 176 0.91 10.13 -26.50
CA SER A 176 0.90 10.57 -27.90
C SER A 176 2.03 11.53 -28.21
N ASN A 177 2.30 12.50 -27.35
CA ASN A 177 3.34 13.51 -27.56
C ASN A 177 4.76 12.95 -27.49
N SER A 178 4.99 11.94 -26.63
CA SER A 178 6.30 11.28 -26.48
C SER A 178 6.54 10.15 -27.50
N GLN A 179 5.59 9.88 -28.40
CA GLN A 179 5.63 8.76 -29.33
C GLN A 179 5.78 7.40 -28.59
N ALA A 180 5.27 7.30 -27.37
CA ALA A 180 5.17 6.04 -26.65
C ALA A 180 3.97 5.22 -27.15
N GLN A 181 4.03 3.89 -27.00
CA GLN A 181 2.88 3.02 -27.29
C GLN A 181 1.97 2.90 -26.08
N THR A 182 2.55 2.95 -24.90
CA THR A 182 1.82 2.71 -23.63
C THR A 182 2.14 3.77 -22.59
N GLY A 183 1.22 3.97 -21.67
CA GLY A 183 1.36 4.82 -20.49
C GLY A 183 1.24 4.01 -19.21
N LEU A 184 2.07 4.32 -18.25
CA LEU A 184 2.00 3.80 -16.88
C LEU A 184 1.72 4.95 -15.92
N LEU A 185 0.61 4.88 -15.21
CA LEU A 185 0.34 5.73 -14.06
C LEU A 185 0.77 4.99 -12.80
N VAL A 186 1.73 5.54 -12.05
CA VAL A 186 2.06 5.09 -10.70
C VAL A 186 1.39 6.04 -9.72
N SER A 187 0.46 5.56 -8.91
CA SER A 187 -0.28 6.40 -7.97
C SER A 187 -0.36 5.75 -6.59
N ILE A 188 0.37 6.34 -5.62
CA ILE A 188 0.41 5.85 -4.24
C ILE A 188 -0.93 6.05 -3.52
N GLY A 189 -1.59 7.18 -3.76
CA GLY A 189 -2.92 7.49 -3.22
C GLY A 189 -4.09 6.83 -3.97
N GLY A 190 -3.78 6.03 -5.01
CA GLY A 190 -4.80 5.40 -5.84
C GLY A 190 -5.44 6.34 -6.85
N VAL A 191 -6.57 5.92 -7.41
CA VAL A 191 -7.35 6.65 -8.42
C VAL A 191 -8.82 6.69 -8.03
N ASN A 192 -9.55 7.74 -8.43
CA ASN A 192 -10.99 7.79 -8.23
C ASN A 192 -11.74 6.92 -9.26
N ALA A 193 -13.04 6.67 -9.03
CA ALA A 193 -13.86 5.80 -9.89
C ALA A 193 -13.93 6.27 -11.36
N VAL A 194 -13.91 7.59 -11.61
CA VAL A 194 -13.95 8.13 -12.97
C VAL A 194 -12.61 7.89 -13.68
N ALA A 195 -11.49 8.11 -12.98
CA ALA A 195 -10.16 7.81 -13.49
C ALA A 195 -9.97 6.31 -13.74
N GLN A 196 -10.48 5.46 -12.84
CA GLN A 196 -10.44 4.00 -13.03
C GLN A 196 -11.20 3.59 -14.28
N LYS A 197 -12.40 4.09 -14.49
CA LYS A 197 -13.18 3.82 -15.71
C LYS A 197 -12.45 4.22 -16.97
N GLU A 198 -11.75 5.35 -16.96
CA GLU A 198 -10.97 5.81 -18.11
C GLU A 198 -9.75 4.91 -18.36
N LEU A 199 -9.07 4.45 -17.31
CA LEU A 199 -7.98 3.46 -17.41
C LEU A 199 -8.49 2.13 -18.00
N ASP A 200 -9.65 1.65 -17.56
CA ASP A 200 -10.26 0.42 -18.04
C ASP A 200 -10.64 0.53 -19.53
N ASN A 201 -11.18 1.68 -19.95
CA ASN A 201 -11.48 1.97 -21.36
C ASN A 201 -10.22 1.98 -22.24
N ASN A 202 -9.07 2.30 -21.65
CA ASN A 202 -7.78 2.35 -22.33
C ASN A 202 -6.86 1.19 -21.94
N PHE A 203 -7.42 0.04 -21.59
CA PHE A 203 -6.69 -1.12 -21.06
C PHE A 203 -5.48 -1.54 -21.91
N PHE A 204 -5.53 -1.48 -23.22
CA PHE A 204 -4.41 -1.86 -24.11
C PHE A 204 -3.32 -0.78 -24.24
N LYS A 205 -3.60 0.44 -23.78
CA LYS A 205 -2.67 1.57 -23.85
C LYS A 205 -2.17 2.03 -22.48
N LEU A 206 -2.97 1.88 -21.43
CA LEU A 206 -2.65 2.38 -20.12
C LEU A 206 -2.57 1.26 -19.09
N ARG A 207 -1.70 1.44 -18.12
CA ARG A 207 -1.61 0.62 -16.90
C ARG A 207 -1.56 1.51 -15.68
N LEU A 208 -2.09 0.98 -14.59
CA LEU A 208 -2.01 1.57 -13.27
C LEU A 208 -1.13 0.68 -12.38
N TRP A 209 -0.17 1.29 -11.71
CA TRP A 209 0.47 0.72 -10.54
C TRP A 209 0.03 1.49 -9.31
N GLN A 210 -0.56 0.79 -8.39
CA GLN A 210 -0.80 1.25 -7.04
C GLN A 210 0.28 0.69 -6.10
N MET A 211 0.16 0.97 -4.79
CA MET A 211 1.16 0.50 -3.83
C MET A 211 1.38 -1.02 -3.87
N PRO A 212 0.34 -1.88 -3.97
CA PRO A 212 0.56 -3.33 -4.09
C PRO A 212 1.36 -3.74 -5.33
N ASP A 213 1.11 -3.06 -6.48
CA ASP A 213 1.83 -3.34 -7.73
C ASP A 213 3.29 -2.92 -7.63
N LEU A 214 3.53 -1.74 -7.04
CA LEU A 214 4.87 -1.24 -6.78
C LEU A 214 5.66 -2.17 -5.85
N LEU A 215 5.05 -2.65 -4.75
CA LEU A 215 5.67 -3.61 -3.84
C LEU A 215 6.01 -4.92 -4.54
N LYS A 216 5.10 -5.44 -5.36
CA LYS A 216 5.32 -6.66 -6.14
C LYS A 216 6.51 -6.50 -7.11
N ALA A 217 6.60 -5.39 -7.79
CA ALA A 217 7.71 -5.09 -8.68
C ALA A 217 9.02 -4.91 -7.90
N LEU A 218 8.99 -4.16 -6.81
CA LEU A 218 10.12 -3.95 -5.90
C LEU A 218 10.67 -5.28 -5.38
N PHE A 219 9.84 -6.15 -4.85
CA PHE A 219 10.30 -7.44 -4.29
C PHE A 219 10.93 -8.35 -5.34
N ARG A 220 10.40 -8.33 -6.55
CA ARG A 220 10.94 -9.10 -7.67
C ARG A 220 12.34 -8.62 -8.09
N THR A 221 12.58 -7.32 -8.04
CA THR A 221 13.81 -6.68 -8.52
C THR A 221 14.80 -6.34 -7.43
N TYR A 222 14.42 -6.45 -6.14
CA TYR A 222 15.16 -5.94 -5.00
C TYR A 222 16.62 -6.36 -4.95
N GLY A 223 16.92 -7.61 -5.30
CA GLY A 223 18.29 -8.14 -5.28
C GLY A 223 19.25 -7.47 -6.28
N GLU A 224 18.70 -6.85 -7.32
CA GLU A 224 19.45 -6.22 -8.41
C GLU A 224 19.41 -4.68 -8.36
N LEU A 225 18.70 -4.10 -7.39
CA LEU A 225 18.71 -2.66 -7.17
C LEU A 225 20.07 -2.19 -6.67
N SER A 226 20.40 -0.91 -6.90
CA SER A 226 21.64 -0.29 -6.46
C SER A 226 21.82 -0.36 -4.94
N ASP A 227 23.07 -0.32 -4.49
CA ASP A 227 23.41 -0.26 -3.06
C ASP A 227 22.80 0.98 -2.38
N GLU A 228 22.72 2.10 -3.11
CA GLU A 228 22.09 3.33 -2.60
C GLU A 228 20.61 3.12 -2.31
N THR A 229 19.86 2.54 -3.25
CA THR A 229 18.43 2.25 -3.07
C THR A 229 18.22 1.23 -1.97
N ARG A 230 19.02 0.17 -1.92
CA ARG A 230 18.96 -0.83 -0.84
C ARG A 230 19.33 -0.26 0.53
N ALA A 231 20.22 0.73 0.60
CA ALA A 231 20.54 1.43 1.85
C ALA A 231 19.36 2.27 2.36
N LYS A 232 18.57 2.88 1.45
CA LYS A 232 17.33 3.60 1.79
C LYS A 232 16.17 2.66 2.13
N LEU A 233 16.14 1.46 1.54
CA LEU A 233 15.16 0.40 1.78
C LEU A 233 15.87 -0.86 2.28
N PRO A 234 16.31 -0.93 3.54
CA PRO A 234 17.04 -2.08 4.08
C PRO A 234 16.07 -3.24 4.37
N LEU A 235 15.68 -3.98 3.34
CA LEU A 235 14.77 -5.11 3.46
C LEU A 235 15.53 -6.43 3.63
N LYS A 236 14.93 -7.36 4.35
CA LYS A 236 15.40 -8.73 4.53
C LYS A 236 14.30 -9.70 4.18
N GLN A 237 14.61 -10.64 3.29
CA GLN A 237 13.70 -11.74 3.00
C GLN A 237 13.76 -12.77 4.15
N ILE A 238 12.60 -13.20 4.61
CA ILE A 238 12.44 -14.25 5.61
C ILE A 238 11.51 -15.33 5.09
N TRP A 239 11.75 -16.57 5.49
CA TRP A 239 10.86 -17.69 5.24
C TRP A 239 10.00 -17.89 6.49
N ALA A 240 8.69 -17.79 6.31
CA ALA A 240 7.74 -18.10 7.38
C ALA A 240 6.96 -19.37 7.02
N PRO A 241 6.66 -20.27 7.99
CA PRO A 241 5.80 -21.41 7.73
C PRO A 241 4.39 -20.91 7.38
N MET A 242 3.80 -21.51 6.35
CA MET A 242 2.37 -21.29 6.07
C MET A 242 1.57 -22.13 7.07
N THR A 243 0.80 -21.48 7.92
CA THR A 243 -0.17 -22.17 8.77
C THR A 243 -1.53 -22.13 8.08
N GLY A 244 -2.07 -23.30 7.77
CA GLY A 244 -3.41 -23.43 7.21
C GLY A 244 -3.44 -23.48 5.68
N GLY A 245 -3.74 -24.63 5.13
CA GLY A 245 -4.03 -24.82 3.71
C GLY A 245 -3.48 -26.11 3.12
N ALA A 246 -3.55 -27.21 3.83
CA ALA A 246 -3.59 -28.51 3.19
C ALA A 246 -5.06 -28.87 2.96
N SER A 247 -5.56 -28.65 1.76
CA SER A 247 -6.78 -29.30 1.25
C SER A 247 -6.63 -29.48 -0.23
#